data_2a4c349c54262a15cb7a7f64c0d02e71
#
_entry.id   2a4c349c54262a15cb7a7f64c0d02e71
#
_cell.length_a   1.000
_cell.length_b   1.000
_cell.length_c   1.000
_cell.angle_alpha   90.00
_cell.angle_beta   90.00
_cell.angle_gamma   90.00
#
_symmetry.space_group_name_H-M   'P 1'
#
loop_
_entity.id
_entity.type
_entity.pdbx_description
1 polymer ?
#
loop_
_entity_poly.entity_id
_entity_poly.type
_entity_poly.pdbx_seq_one_letter_code
_entity_poly.pdbx_strand_id
1 'polypeptide(L)'
;YTKAKEQNYSVQNPTANFSDGDNDKYGIEGAYKWKDGKAGMQVNYYNYADKRPSSDYKKQYLLFTPYAMTKLGPVALQAELNYATGKAKKYDNDTPDVDLQNISAFVDAAADFAPFYVGASLAYISGDDPGTSDKEEGGTLNGGRDWNPCLLLFNYYDAANWVGTVSGYDSSKVTGPMSNALFGQIRAGVKPMPELDVMMSVSYAKADEKPAGYVDDQYGMEVDLTGTYKITNNLSYMLGVGYLFAGDYYKGTSSAHQINDDFLVINKLTLTF
;
A
#
# COMPACT_ATOMS: atom_id res chain seq x y z
N TYR A 1 0.84 -23.92 -4.57
CA TYR A 1 2.26 -23.82 -4.26
C TYR A 1 2.95 -22.89 -5.24
N THR A 2 3.78 -22.01 -4.74
CA THR A 2 4.65 -21.16 -5.55
C THR A 2 6.03 -21.16 -4.91
N LYS A 3 7.05 -21.53 -5.69
CA LYS A 3 8.44 -21.30 -5.32
C LYS A 3 8.82 -19.90 -5.78
N ALA A 4 8.96 -18.99 -4.84
CA ALA A 4 9.24 -17.57 -5.15
C ALA A 4 10.73 -17.36 -5.43
N LYS A 5 11.60 -18.19 -4.87
CA LYS A 5 13.04 -18.18 -5.10
C LYS A 5 13.61 -19.56 -4.82
N GLU A 6 14.38 -20.06 -5.76
CA GLU A 6 15.25 -21.24 -5.61
C GLU A 6 16.68 -20.76 -5.44
N GLN A 7 17.35 -21.20 -4.39
CA GLN A 7 18.73 -20.86 -4.17
C GLN A 7 19.60 -22.10 -4.38
N ASN A 8 20.22 -22.17 -5.55
CA ASN A 8 21.15 -23.25 -5.88
C ASN A 8 22.54 -22.93 -5.33
N TYR A 9 22.82 -23.30 -4.09
CA TYR A 9 24.20 -23.35 -3.62
C TYR A 9 24.77 -24.73 -3.87
N SER A 10 25.72 -24.82 -4.80
CA SER A 10 26.52 -26.02 -5.01
C SER A 10 27.61 -26.20 -3.96
N VAL A 11 27.86 -25.22 -3.10
CA VAL A 11 28.90 -25.25 -2.07
C VAL A 11 28.26 -24.87 -0.73
N GLN A 12 28.23 -25.82 0.19
CA GLN A 12 27.92 -25.56 1.59
C GLN A 12 28.99 -24.62 2.15
N ASN A 13 28.57 -23.51 2.74
CA ASN A 13 29.47 -22.68 3.54
C ASN A 13 29.79 -23.46 4.81
N PRO A 14 31.02 -23.91 5.02
CA PRO A 14 31.36 -24.77 6.17
C PRO A 14 31.25 -24.07 7.52
N THR A 15 31.08 -22.74 7.53
CA THR A 15 30.90 -21.92 8.72
C THR A 15 29.45 -21.51 8.98
N ALA A 16 28.55 -21.76 8.02
CA ALA A 16 27.12 -21.49 8.19
C ALA A 16 26.37 -22.82 8.30
N ASN A 17 25.71 -23.04 9.41
CA ASN A 17 24.90 -24.24 9.65
C ASN A 17 23.67 -24.33 8.74
N PHE A 18 23.41 -23.31 7.90
CA PHE A 18 22.17 -23.14 7.14
C PHE A 18 22.48 -22.69 5.72
N SER A 19 22.23 -23.57 4.76
CA SER A 19 22.45 -23.30 3.34
C SER A 19 21.17 -23.07 2.53
N ASP A 20 19.99 -23.32 3.14
CA ASP A 20 18.71 -23.18 2.46
C ASP A 20 18.24 -21.73 2.47
N GLY A 21 18.33 -21.06 1.31
CA GLY A 21 17.86 -19.69 1.09
C GLY A 21 16.58 -19.61 0.24
N ASP A 22 15.83 -20.72 0.17
CA ASP A 22 14.61 -20.80 -0.64
C ASP A 22 13.48 -19.96 -0.06
N ASN A 23 12.64 -19.44 -0.97
CA ASN A 23 11.41 -18.77 -0.63
C ASN A 23 10.22 -19.55 -1.17
N ASP A 24 9.46 -20.13 -0.27
CA ASP A 24 8.27 -20.91 -0.58
C ASP A 24 7.00 -20.21 -0.10
N LYS A 25 5.96 -20.30 -0.92
CA LYS A 25 4.60 -19.87 -0.60
C LYS A 25 3.61 -20.99 -0.85
N TYR A 26 2.77 -21.26 0.12
CA TYR A 26 1.64 -22.19 0.02
C TYR A 26 0.35 -21.44 0.27
N GLY A 27 -0.63 -21.56 -0.62
CA GLY A 27 -1.87 -20.83 -0.50
C GLY A 27 -3.09 -21.62 -0.92
N ILE A 28 -4.21 -21.25 -0.31
CA ILE A 28 -5.55 -21.71 -0.69
C ILE A 28 -6.48 -20.51 -0.74
N GLU A 29 -7.40 -20.52 -1.69
CA GLU A 29 -8.45 -19.50 -1.83
C GLU A 29 -9.81 -20.19 -1.92
N GLY A 30 -10.80 -19.64 -1.21
CA GLY A 30 -12.21 -19.94 -1.37
C GLY A 30 -12.96 -18.67 -1.70
N ALA A 31 -13.82 -18.70 -2.73
CA ALA A 31 -14.63 -17.56 -3.11
C ALA A 31 -16.07 -17.99 -3.43
N TYR A 32 -17.03 -17.17 -3.02
CA TYR A 32 -18.42 -17.28 -3.37
C TYR A 32 -18.84 -16.10 -4.25
N LYS A 33 -19.54 -16.39 -5.34
CA LYS A 33 -20.04 -15.39 -6.29
C LYS A 33 -21.56 -15.41 -6.29
N TRP A 34 -22.15 -14.23 -6.33
CA TRP A 34 -23.58 -14.03 -6.53
C TRP A 34 -23.82 -13.03 -7.66
N LYS A 35 -25.07 -12.74 -7.98
CA LYS A 35 -25.43 -11.90 -9.14
C LYS A 35 -24.70 -10.55 -9.15
N ASP A 36 -24.60 -9.89 -8.00
CA ASP A 36 -24.14 -8.50 -7.90
C ASP A 36 -22.80 -8.38 -7.14
N GLY A 37 -22.08 -9.52 -6.94
CA GLY A 37 -20.82 -9.46 -6.25
C GLY A 37 -20.11 -10.78 -6.04
N LYS A 38 -19.02 -10.69 -5.30
CA LYS A 38 -18.22 -11.82 -4.83
C LYS A 38 -17.63 -11.50 -3.47
N ALA A 39 -17.43 -12.52 -2.66
CA ALA A 39 -16.61 -12.46 -1.46
C ALA A 39 -15.75 -13.73 -1.39
N GLY A 40 -14.60 -13.60 -0.81
CA GLY A 40 -13.67 -14.71 -0.69
C GLY A 40 -12.68 -14.50 0.43
N MET A 41 -11.84 -15.50 0.63
CA MET A 41 -10.74 -15.49 1.57
C MET A 41 -9.58 -16.26 0.99
N GLN A 42 -8.41 -15.65 0.99
CA GLN A 42 -7.14 -16.31 0.78
C GLN A 42 -6.45 -16.58 2.12
N VAL A 43 -5.81 -17.73 2.24
CA VAL A 43 -4.88 -18.04 3.33
C VAL A 43 -3.57 -18.48 2.70
N ASN A 44 -2.50 -17.75 2.99
CA ASN A 44 -1.18 -18.03 2.47
C ASN A 44 -0.21 -18.28 3.63
N TYR A 45 0.58 -19.33 3.54
CA TYR A 45 1.73 -19.57 4.40
C TYR A 45 3.01 -19.23 3.64
N TYR A 46 3.86 -18.44 4.27
CA TYR A 46 5.15 -18.02 3.75
C TYR A 46 6.29 -18.62 4.57
N ASN A 47 7.30 -19.16 3.89
CA ASN A 47 8.54 -19.62 4.47
C ASN A 47 9.67 -19.03 3.63
N TYR A 48 10.21 -17.91 4.05
CA TYR A 48 11.18 -17.12 3.29
C TYR A 48 12.53 -17.10 4.00
N ALA A 49 13.54 -17.66 3.35
CA ALA A 49 14.89 -17.79 3.86
C ALA A 49 15.94 -17.06 3.00
N ASP A 50 15.52 -16.11 2.16
CA ASP A 50 16.35 -15.42 1.17
C ASP A 50 17.46 -14.54 1.77
N LYS A 51 17.44 -14.32 3.06
CA LYS A 51 18.51 -13.63 3.78
C LYS A 51 19.67 -14.57 4.16
N ARG A 52 19.47 -15.88 4.10
CA ARG A 52 20.52 -16.85 4.33
C ARG A 52 21.49 -16.90 3.15
N PRO A 53 22.77 -17.16 3.37
CA PRO A 53 23.44 -17.40 4.64
C PRO A 53 23.95 -16.11 5.32
N SER A 54 23.63 -14.91 4.81
CA SER A 54 24.09 -13.64 5.40
C SER A 54 23.42 -13.34 6.75
N SER A 55 22.29 -13.98 7.01
CA SER A 55 21.56 -13.93 8.27
C SER A 55 21.15 -15.33 8.69
N ASP A 56 21.08 -15.57 9.98
CA ASP A 56 20.77 -16.84 10.62
C ASP A 56 19.28 -16.95 11.01
N TYR A 57 18.40 -16.37 10.21
CA TYR A 57 16.96 -16.43 10.42
C TYR A 57 16.19 -16.58 9.10
N LYS A 58 14.93 -16.94 9.23
CA LYS A 58 13.93 -16.96 8.16
C LYS A 58 12.64 -16.29 8.61
N LYS A 59 11.82 -15.84 7.64
CA LYS A 59 10.43 -15.38 7.90
C LYS A 59 9.49 -16.56 7.75
N GLN A 60 8.62 -16.78 8.75
CA GLN A 60 7.56 -17.78 8.69
C GLN A 60 6.26 -17.21 9.21
N TYR A 61 5.27 -17.07 8.34
CA TYR A 61 3.99 -16.46 8.75
C TYR A 61 2.82 -16.92 7.89
N LEU A 62 1.63 -16.76 8.44
CA LEU A 62 0.36 -16.86 7.75
C LEU A 62 -0.14 -15.47 7.40
N LEU A 63 -0.71 -15.33 6.20
CA LEU A 63 -1.44 -14.16 5.75
C LEU A 63 -2.88 -14.56 5.43
N PHE A 64 -3.83 -13.92 6.09
CA PHE A 64 -5.26 -14.06 5.87
C PHE A 64 -5.76 -12.84 5.10
N THR A 65 -6.41 -13.07 3.95
CA THR A 65 -6.93 -12.00 3.09
C THR A 65 -8.39 -12.25 2.76
N PRO A 66 -9.36 -11.93 3.67
CA PRO A 66 -10.76 -11.82 3.30
C PRO A 66 -10.98 -10.58 2.41
N TYR A 67 -11.82 -10.73 1.39
CA TYR A 67 -12.20 -9.64 0.48
C TYR A 67 -13.65 -9.74 0.05
N ALA A 68 -14.23 -8.60 -0.32
CA ALA A 68 -15.57 -8.52 -0.89
C ALA A 68 -15.65 -7.42 -1.93
N MET A 69 -16.42 -7.68 -2.99
CA MET A 69 -16.79 -6.70 -4.01
C MET A 69 -18.27 -6.91 -4.33
N THR A 70 -19.08 -5.85 -4.25
CA THR A 70 -20.51 -5.97 -4.52
C THR A 70 -21.12 -4.68 -5.02
N LYS A 71 -22.28 -4.77 -5.64
CA LYS A 71 -23.09 -3.62 -6.03
C LYS A 71 -24.41 -3.63 -5.24
N LEU A 72 -24.69 -2.55 -4.52
CA LEU A 72 -25.89 -2.32 -3.74
C LEU A 72 -26.67 -1.13 -4.33
N GLY A 73 -27.59 -1.41 -5.25
CA GLY A 73 -28.26 -0.36 -6.02
C GLY A 73 -27.25 0.44 -6.85
N PRO A 74 -27.17 1.77 -6.70
CA PRO A 74 -26.21 2.60 -7.43
C PRO A 74 -24.78 2.52 -6.84
N VAL A 75 -24.61 1.95 -5.64
CA VAL A 75 -23.33 1.94 -4.93
C VAL A 75 -22.53 0.69 -5.26
N ALA A 76 -21.33 0.85 -5.82
CA ALA A 76 -20.31 -0.19 -5.88
C ALA A 76 -19.47 -0.12 -4.60
N LEU A 77 -19.26 -1.26 -3.97
CA LEU A 77 -18.50 -1.40 -2.74
C LEU A 77 -17.41 -2.46 -2.91
N GLN A 78 -16.20 -2.15 -2.45
CA GLN A 78 -15.12 -3.13 -2.33
C GLN A 78 -14.40 -2.97 -1.00
N ALA A 79 -13.94 -4.09 -0.46
CA ALA A 79 -13.20 -4.13 0.80
C ALA A 79 -12.22 -5.30 0.79
N GLU A 80 -11.08 -5.08 1.41
CA GLU A 80 -10.07 -6.11 1.66
C GLU A 80 -9.42 -5.87 3.02
N LEU A 81 -9.11 -6.95 3.71
CA LEU A 81 -8.31 -6.97 4.92
C LEU A 81 -7.14 -7.94 4.71
N ASN A 82 -5.94 -7.53 5.11
CA ASN A 82 -4.77 -8.37 5.20
C ASN A 82 -4.34 -8.45 6.66
N TYR A 83 -4.30 -9.66 7.22
CA TYR A 83 -3.80 -9.92 8.56
C TYR A 83 -2.69 -10.95 8.49
N ALA A 84 -1.48 -10.52 8.83
CA ALA A 84 -0.30 -11.39 8.89
C ALA A 84 0.05 -11.72 10.33
N THR A 85 0.37 -12.98 10.61
CA THR A 85 0.81 -13.43 11.94
C THR A 85 1.81 -14.58 11.84
N GLY A 86 2.83 -14.55 12.68
CA GLY A 86 3.89 -15.56 12.70
C GLY A 86 5.21 -15.01 13.20
N LYS A 87 6.31 -15.35 12.51
CA LYS A 87 7.66 -14.90 12.84
C LYS A 87 8.23 -14.04 11.71
N ALA A 88 8.57 -12.79 12.03
CA ALA A 88 9.35 -11.92 11.15
C ALA A 88 10.81 -12.36 11.09
N LYS A 89 11.35 -12.80 12.22
CA LYS A 89 12.67 -13.43 12.30
C LYS A 89 12.56 -14.66 13.19
N LYS A 90 12.61 -15.82 12.56
CA LYS A 90 12.77 -17.09 13.25
C LYS A 90 14.25 -17.47 13.18
N TYR A 91 14.94 -17.28 14.29
CA TYR A 91 16.37 -17.56 14.37
C TYR A 91 16.67 -19.04 14.43
N ASP A 92 17.84 -19.42 13.92
CA ASP A 92 18.33 -20.79 13.89
C ASP A 92 19.25 -21.10 15.09
N ASN A 93 19.47 -20.12 15.93
CA ASN A 93 20.29 -20.19 17.16
C ASN A 93 19.44 -19.79 18.37
N ASP A 94 20.07 -19.59 19.53
CA ASP A 94 19.40 -19.22 20.78
C ASP A 94 18.97 -17.74 20.86
N THR A 95 19.10 -16.96 19.78
CA THR A 95 18.58 -15.59 19.72
C THR A 95 17.04 -15.63 19.78
N PRO A 96 16.40 -14.82 20.62
CA PRO A 96 14.94 -14.75 20.65
C PRO A 96 14.34 -14.38 19.30
N ASP A 97 13.30 -15.09 18.92
CA ASP A 97 12.54 -14.82 17.69
C ASP A 97 11.88 -13.43 17.77
N VAL A 98 11.70 -12.81 16.60
CA VAL A 98 10.89 -11.61 16.44
C VAL A 98 9.55 -12.01 15.84
N ASP A 99 8.45 -11.66 16.50
CA ASP A 99 7.10 -11.94 16.03
C ASP A 99 6.71 -11.02 14.87
N LEU A 100 5.84 -11.51 14.00
CA LEU A 100 5.17 -10.72 12.97
C LEU A 100 3.69 -10.66 13.32
N GLN A 101 3.16 -9.45 13.42
CA GLN A 101 1.72 -9.25 13.60
C GLN A 101 1.34 -7.89 13.01
N ASN A 102 0.79 -7.90 11.80
CA ASN A 102 0.36 -6.66 11.18
C ASN A 102 -1.01 -6.79 10.52
N ILE A 103 -1.62 -5.64 10.28
CA ILE A 103 -2.91 -5.53 9.64
C ILE A 103 -2.89 -4.41 8.60
N SER A 104 -3.50 -4.64 7.45
CA SER A 104 -3.85 -3.60 6.51
C SER A 104 -5.24 -3.85 5.96
N ALA A 105 -6.02 -2.80 5.83
CA ALA A 105 -7.39 -2.90 5.36
C ALA A 105 -7.75 -1.68 4.54
N PHE A 106 -8.62 -1.87 3.55
CA PHE A 106 -9.29 -0.76 2.89
C PHE A 106 -10.74 -1.07 2.59
N VAL A 107 -11.52 -0.02 2.46
CA VAL A 107 -12.87 -0.02 1.93
C VAL A 107 -13.03 1.14 0.97
N ASP A 108 -13.64 0.88 -0.17
CA ASP A 108 -13.99 1.87 -1.18
C ASP A 108 -15.46 1.74 -1.54
N ALA A 109 -16.15 2.88 -1.60
CA ALA A 109 -17.53 2.99 -2.03
C ALA A 109 -17.64 4.07 -3.12
N ALA A 110 -18.33 3.75 -4.22
CA ALA A 110 -18.60 4.69 -5.29
C ALA A 110 -20.05 4.57 -5.75
N ALA A 111 -20.70 5.71 -5.99
CA ALA A 111 -22.07 5.76 -6.49
C ALA A 111 -22.14 6.59 -7.78
N ASP A 112 -22.72 6.00 -8.82
CA ASP A 112 -22.91 6.62 -10.14
C ASP A 112 -24.31 7.23 -10.27
N PHE A 113 -24.36 8.51 -10.66
CA PHE A 113 -25.56 9.29 -10.91
C PHE A 113 -25.45 10.03 -12.26
N ALA A 114 -25.16 9.32 -13.32
CA ALA A 114 -24.79 9.86 -14.63
C ALA A 114 -25.40 11.25 -14.94
N PRO A 115 -24.59 12.23 -15.35
CA PRO A 115 -23.18 12.12 -15.73
C PRO A 115 -22.20 12.25 -14.53
N PHE A 116 -22.71 12.41 -13.30
CA PHE A 116 -21.91 12.59 -12.09
C PHE A 116 -21.67 11.27 -11.36
N TYR A 117 -20.62 11.22 -10.56
CA TYR A 117 -20.40 10.18 -9.57
C TYR A 117 -19.71 10.75 -8.32
N VAL A 118 -19.84 10.05 -7.22
CA VAL A 118 -19.17 10.36 -5.95
C VAL A 118 -18.57 9.08 -5.38
N GLY A 119 -17.54 9.21 -4.58
CA GLY A 119 -16.93 8.06 -3.92
C GLY A 119 -16.17 8.47 -2.67
N ALA A 120 -15.89 7.47 -1.85
CA ALA A 120 -15.06 7.60 -0.66
C ALA A 120 -14.22 6.34 -0.46
N SER A 121 -13.00 6.52 0.01
CA SER A 121 -12.09 5.44 0.40
C SER A 121 -11.61 5.66 1.82
N LEU A 122 -11.47 4.58 2.57
CA LEU A 122 -10.81 4.56 3.87
C LEU A 122 -9.79 3.43 3.87
N ALA A 123 -8.60 3.68 4.41
CA ALA A 123 -7.61 2.64 4.62
C ALA A 123 -6.96 2.78 6.00
N TYR A 124 -6.64 1.64 6.58
CA TYR A 124 -5.86 1.50 7.80
C TYR A 124 -4.71 0.53 7.57
N ILE A 125 -3.52 0.95 7.86
CA ILE A 125 -2.32 0.13 7.74
C ILE A 125 -1.50 0.32 9.02
N SER A 126 -1.33 -0.76 9.79
CA SER A 126 -0.58 -0.71 11.04
C SER A 126 0.83 -0.18 10.84
N GLY A 127 1.25 0.67 11.75
CA GLY A 127 2.63 1.07 11.95
C GLY A 127 3.42 0.04 12.74
N ASP A 128 4.72 0.23 12.80
CA ASP A 128 5.60 -0.53 13.68
C ASP A 128 5.79 0.28 14.98
N ASP A 129 5.37 -0.28 16.12
CA ASP A 129 5.47 0.41 17.41
C ASP A 129 6.95 0.57 17.77
N PRO A 130 7.48 1.80 17.86
CA PRO A 130 8.87 2.03 18.23
C PRO A 130 9.20 1.63 19.67
N GLY A 131 8.20 1.33 20.50
CA GLY A 131 8.36 0.83 21.85
C GLY A 131 8.60 -0.68 21.94
N THR A 132 8.37 -1.44 20.85
CA THR A 132 8.59 -2.89 20.79
C THR A 132 9.89 -3.22 20.06
N SER A 133 10.56 -4.29 20.48
CA SER A 133 11.77 -4.80 19.81
C SER A 133 11.67 -6.28 19.46
N ASP A 134 10.65 -6.94 19.96
CA ASP A 134 10.36 -8.36 19.79
C ASP A 134 9.24 -8.64 18.79
N LYS A 135 8.74 -7.58 18.14
CA LYS A 135 7.68 -7.65 17.10
C LYS A 135 7.98 -6.76 15.91
N GLU A 136 7.54 -7.16 14.73
CA GLU A 136 7.37 -6.34 13.53
C GLU A 136 5.85 -6.20 13.28
N GLU A 137 5.32 -4.98 13.44
CA GLU A 137 3.89 -4.68 13.38
C GLU A 137 3.51 -3.87 12.14
N GLY A 138 4.51 -3.39 11.39
CA GLY A 138 4.30 -2.61 10.17
C GLY A 138 3.64 -3.40 9.05
N GLY A 139 2.44 -2.95 8.64
CA GLY A 139 1.70 -3.48 7.50
C GLY A 139 2.00 -2.73 6.20
N THR A 140 1.49 -3.27 5.11
CA THR A 140 1.53 -2.61 3.79
C THR A 140 0.26 -2.89 3.00
N LEU A 141 -0.18 -1.92 2.22
CA LEU A 141 -1.27 -2.06 1.25
C LEU A 141 -0.78 -1.58 -0.11
N ASN A 142 -0.78 -2.48 -1.09
CA ASN A 142 -0.35 -2.19 -2.45
C ASN A 142 -1.49 -2.48 -3.42
N GLY A 143 -2.22 -1.45 -3.82
CA GLY A 143 -3.28 -1.53 -4.82
C GLY A 143 -2.79 -1.61 -6.26
N GLY A 144 -1.48 -1.49 -6.49
CA GLY A 144 -0.90 -1.50 -7.83
C GLY A 144 -1.46 -0.39 -8.71
N ARG A 145 -1.97 -0.78 -9.88
CA ARG A 145 -2.65 0.15 -10.80
C ARG A 145 -4.12 0.35 -10.46
N ASP A 146 -4.70 -0.60 -9.74
CA ASP A 146 -6.15 -0.64 -9.52
C ASP A 146 -6.58 0.35 -8.44
N TRP A 147 -5.69 0.64 -7.50
CA TRP A 147 -5.92 1.62 -6.45
C TRP A 147 -4.67 2.44 -6.17
N ASN A 148 -4.62 3.64 -6.73
CA ASN A 148 -3.57 4.65 -6.57
C ASN A 148 -4.26 5.98 -6.26
N PRO A 149 -4.66 6.22 -5.00
CA PRO A 149 -5.69 7.19 -4.66
C PRO A 149 -5.27 8.64 -4.81
N CYS A 150 -3.97 8.95 -4.76
CA CYS A 150 -3.42 10.31 -4.76
C CYS A 150 -2.40 10.50 -5.88
N LEU A 151 -2.09 11.74 -6.21
CA LEU A 151 -1.02 12.07 -7.16
C LEU A 151 0.35 12.21 -6.47
N LEU A 152 0.38 12.62 -5.19
CA LEU A 152 1.58 12.83 -4.38
C LEU A 152 1.70 11.79 -3.26
N LEU A 153 0.73 11.76 -2.32
CA LEU A 153 0.73 10.82 -1.21
C LEU A 153 0.48 9.39 -1.70
N PHE A 154 1.34 8.46 -1.28
CA PHE A 154 1.19 7.03 -1.57
C PHE A 154 1.06 6.68 -3.07
N ASN A 155 1.55 7.54 -3.93
CA ASN A 155 1.58 7.30 -5.37
C ASN A 155 2.72 6.34 -5.73
N TYR A 156 2.64 5.10 -5.27
CA TYR A 156 3.69 4.11 -5.48
C TYR A 156 3.95 3.82 -6.96
N TYR A 157 2.89 3.72 -7.73
CA TYR A 157 3.00 3.29 -9.12
C TYR A 157 3.70 4.31 -10.01
N ASP A 158 3.32 5.58 -9.90
CA ASP A 158 3.92 6.65 -10.70
C ASP A 158 5.17 7.23 -10.01
N ALA A 159 5.21 7.26 -8.66
CA ALA A 159 6.34 7.79 -7.89
C ALA A 159 7.64 7.03 -8.15
N ALA A 160 7.60 5.71 -8.23
CA ALA A 160 8.78 4.89 -8.51
C ALA A 160 9.41 5.16 -9.88
N ASN A 161 8.64 5.71 -10.84
CA ASN A 161 9.04 5.88 -12.22
C ASN A 161 9.16 7.35 -12.66
N TRP A 162 8.32 8.26 -12.13
CA TRP A 162 8.12 9.58 -12.74
C TRP A 162 8.07 10.76 -11.77
N VAL A 163 7.43 10.58 -10.60
CA VAL A 163 7.02 11.69 -9.73
C VAL A 163 8.05 11.97 -8.64
N GLY A 164 8.75 10.93 -8.19
CA GLY A 164 9.56 11.02 -6.98
C GLY A 164 8.73 10.75 -5.72
N THR A 165 9.24 11.14 -4.59
CA THR A 165 8.64 10.85 -3.28
C THR A 165 8.50 12.11 -2.46
N VAL A 166 7.40 12.24 -1.73
CA VAL A 166 7.30 13.27 -0.69
C VAL A 166 8.26 12.91 0.44
N SER A 167 9.22 13.77 0.72
CA SER A 167 10.25 13.53 1.72
C SER A 167 10.60 14.82 2.46
N GLY A 168 11.05 14.66 3.71
CA GLY A 168 11.45 15.74 4.58
C GLY A 168 12.73 15.43 5.36
N TYR A 169 12.85 15.96 6.55
CA TYR A 169 14.02 15.80 7.40
C TYR A 169 14.05 14.42 8.07
N ASP A 170 15.24 14.02 8.51
CA ASP A 170 15.50 12.78 9.28
C ASP A 170 14.97 11.51 8.58
N SER A 171 15.05 11.48 7.25
CA SER A 171 14.53 10.40 6.41
C SER A 171 13.02 10.22 6.47
N SER A 172 12.29 11.22 6.97
CA SER A 172 10.82 11.23 6.88
C SER A 172 10.40 11.23 5.41
N LYS A 173 9.59 10.25 5.03
CA LYS A 173 9.13 10.10 3.64
C LYS A 173 7.87 9.27 3.57
N VAL A 174 7.07 9.54 2.56
CA VAL A 174 5.93 8.74 2.15
C VAL A 174 6.18 8.21 0.75
N THR A 175 6.59 6.96 0.67
CA THR A 175 6.98 6.29 -0.59
C THR A 175 6.49 4.86 -0.59
N GLY A 176 6.38 4.30 -1.77
CA GLY A 176 6.06 2.90 -1.90
C GLY A 176 4.59 2.57 -1.69
N PRO A 177 4.28 1.31 -1.43
CA PRO A 177 2.95 0.92 -1.00
C PRO A 177 2.54 1.70 0.24
N MET A 178 1.24 1.94 0.40
CA MET A 178 0.73 2.58 1.61
C MET A 178 1.12 1.76 2.84
N SER A 179 1.76 2.39 3.81
CA SER A 179 2.25 1.79 5.05
C SER A 179 2.11 2.75 6.20
N ASN A 180 1.96 2.24 7.43
CA ASN A 180 1.87 3.04 8.63
C ASN A 180 0.89 4.21 8.47
N ALA A 181 -0.39 3.94 8.15
CA ALA A 181 -1.30 5.01 7.76
C ALA A 181 -2.74 4.79 8.22
N LEU A 182 -3.33 5.87 8.69
CA LEU A 182 -4.76 6.14 8.62
C LEU A 182 -5.00 7.07 7.44
N PHE A 183 -5.78 6.61 6.46
CA PHE A 183 -6.06 7.31 5.22
C PHE A 183 -7.55 7.45 4.98
N GLY A 184 -7.99 8.62 4.53
CA GLY A 184 -9.34 8.89 4.09
C GLY A 184 -9.36 9.75 2.84
N GLN A 185 -10.24 9.43 1.90
CA GLN A 185 -10.46 10.20 0.67
C GLN A 185 -11.95 10.33 0.40
N ILE A 186 -12.35 11.50 -0.07
CA ILE A 186 -13.62 11.73 -0.77
C ILE A 186 -13.32 12.20 -2.19
N ARG A 187 -14.14 11.78 -3.15
CA ARG A 187 -13.99 12.17 -4.55
C ARG A 187 -15.34 12.41 -5.21
N ALA A 188 -15.35 13.31 -6.16
CA ALA A 188 -16.48 13.53 -7.03
C ALA A 188 -16.00 13.74 -8.46
N GLY A 189 -16.78 13.27 -9.42
CA GLY A 189 -16.41 13.42 -10.82
C GLY A 189 -17.63 13.60 -11.72
N VAL A 190 -17.33 13.97 -12.95
CA VAL A 190 -18.31 14.15 -14.02
C VAL A 190 -17.77 13.58 -15.32
N LYS A 191 -18.64 12.90 -16.05
CA LYS A 191 -18.39 12.39 -17.41
C LYS A 191 -19.25 13.18 -18.39
N PRO A 192 -18.80 14.38 -18.82
CA PRO A 192 -19.58 15.22 -19.72
C PRO A 192 -19.78 14.59 -21.11
N MET A 193 -18.92 13.67 -21.49
CA MET A 193 -19.03 12.77 -22.64
C MET A 193 -18.44 11.41 -22.27
N PRO A 194 -18.78 10.33 -22.99
CA PRO A 194 -18.31 8.97 -22.67
C PRO A 194 -16.77 8.81 -22.64
N GLU A 195 -16.08 9.66 -23.38
CA GLU A 195 -14.62 9.62 -23.50
C GLU A 195 -13.89 10.48 -22.45
N LEU A 196 -14.56 11.42 -21.76
CA LEU A 196 -13.93 12.35 -20.83
C LEU A 196 -14.45 12.13 -19.42
N ASP A 197 -13.53 11.86 -18.50
CA ASP A 197 -13.75 11.78 -17.06
C ASP A 197 -12.95 12.89 -16.36
N VAL A 198 -13.64 13.76 -15.62
CA VAL A 198 -13.03 14.81 -14.80
C VAL A 198 -13.36 14.51 -13.36
N MET A 199 -12.33 14.37 -12.51
CA MET A 199 -12.46 14.00 -11.11
C MET A 199 -11.68 14.96 -10.22
N MET A 200 -12.26 15.30 -9.10
CA MET A 200 -11.62 15.99 -7.98
C MET A 200 -11.63 15.09 -6.76
N SER A 201 -10.52 15.03 -6.02
CA SER A 201 -10.44 14.33 -4.75
C SER A 201 -9.81 15.18 -3.66
N VAL A 202 -10.20 14.91 -2.43
CA VAL A 202 -9.57 15.43 -1.22
C VAL A 202 -9.23 14.25 -0.34
N SER A 203 -7.96 14.15 0.02
CA SER A 203 -7.40 13.06 0.82
C SER A 203 -6.74 13.62 2.08
N TYR A 204 -6.81 12.86 3.17
CA TYR A 204 -6.09 13.13 4.40
C TYR A 204 -5.40 11.86 4.87
N ALA A 205 -4.16 12.00 5.35
CA ALA A 205 -3.43 10.88 5.91
C ALA A 205 -2.58 11.28 7.10
N LYS A 206 -2.45 10.34 8.03
CA LYS A 206 -1.52 10.41 9.14
C LYS A 206 -0.93 9.05 9.45
N ALA A 207 0.22 9.00 10.11
CA ALA A 207 0.80 7.76 10.59
C ALA A 207 -0.11 7.11 11.65
N ASP A 208 -0.17 5.79 11.64
CA ASP A 208 -0.75 4.99 12.71
C ASP A 208 0.16 5.04 13.95
N GLU A 209 1.44 4.72 13.74
CA GLU A 209 2.48 4.84 14.76
C GLU A 209 3.45 5.99 14.41
N LYS A 210 3.60 6.92 15.33
CA LYS A 210 4.57 8.00 15.16
C LYS A 210 5.99 7.48 15.38
N PRO A 211 6.91 7.62 14.40
CA PRO A 211 8.29 7.18 14.58
C PRO A 211 8.95 7.82 15.81
N ALA A 212 9.82 7.08 16.46
CA ALA A 212 10.49 7.55 17.67
C ALA A 212 11.18 8.91 17.44
N GLY A 213 10.89 9.85 18.33
CA GLY A 213 11.47 11.19 18.29
C GLY A 213 10.83 12.16 17.29
N TYR A 214 9.93 11.73 16.40
CA TYR A 214 9.26 12.63 15.47
C TYR A 214 8.33 13.61 16.21
N VAL A 215 8.25 14.82 15.69
CA VAL A 215 7.43 15.88 16.29
C VAL A 215 5.93 15.65 16.08
N ASP A 216 5.54 15.08 14.92
CA ASP A 216 4.14 14.89 14.55
C ASP A 216 3.93 13.60 13.76
N ASP A 217 2.67 13.16 13.67
CA ASP A 217 2.22 11.99 12.91
C ASP A 217 1.52 12.32 11.59
N GLN A 218 1.22 13.60 11.30
CA GLN A 218 0.41 14.01 10.16
C GLN A 218 1.22 14.05 8.86
N TYR A 219 0.81 13.22 7.87
CA TYR A 219 1.34 13.32 6.50
C TYR A 219 0.79 14.54 5.74
N GLY A 220 -0.46 14.92 6.02
CA GLY A 220 -1.08 16.10 5.46
C GLY A 220 -2.39 15.85 4.72
N MET A 221 -2.81 16.85 3.97
CA MET A 221 -4.02 16.83 3.16
C MET A 221 -3.67 17.11 1.70
N GLU A 222 -4.15 16.27 0.79
CA GLU A 222 -3.93 16.43 -0.64
C GLU A 222 -5.23 16.71 -1.36
N VAL A 223 -5.17 17.63 -2.32
CA VAL A 223 -6.28 17.96 -3.23
C VAL A 223 -5.81 17.70 -4.65
N ASP A 224 -6.52 16.83 -5.36
CA ASP A 224 -6.23 16.48 -6.74
C ASP A 224 -7.36 16.88 -7.68
N LEU A 225 -6.98 17.26 -8.89
CA LEU A 225 -7.88 17.42 -10.03
C LEU A 225 -7.29 16.66 -11.21
N THR A 226 -8.04 15.71 -11.75
CA THR A 226 -7.61 14.92 -12.91
C THR A 226 -8.63 15.00 -14.02
N GLY A 227 -8.15 15.03 -15.26
CA GLY A 227 -8.96 14.87 -16.47
C GLY A 227 -8.40 13.73 -17.30
N THR A 228 -9.19 12.67 -17.53
CA THR A 228 -8.79 11.52 -18.34
C THR A 228 -9.60 11.46 -19.61
N TYR A 229 -8.94 11.54 -20.76
CA TYR A 229 -9.57 11.40 -22.08
C TYR A 229 -9.23 10.06 -22.73
N LYS A 230 -10.26 9.31 -23.07
CA LYS A 230 -10.17 8.03 -23.79
C LYS A 230 -10.03 8.30 -25.29
N ILE A 231 -8.82 8.16 -25.81
CA ILE A 231 -8.53 8.40 -27.24
C ILE A 231 -9.05 7.24 -28.10
N THR A 232 -8.81 6.00 -27.63
CA THR A 232 -9.34 4.76 -28.22
C THR A 232 -9.76 3.79 -27.11
N ASN A 233 -10.22 2.59 -27.44
CA ASN A 233 -10.61 1.60 -26.43
C ASN A 233 -9.43 1.14 -25.54
N ASN A 234 -8.21 1.29 -26.02
CA ASN A 234 -7.01 0.84 -25.35
C ASN A 234 -5.96 1.95 -25.14
N LEU A 235 -6.26 3.20 -25.50
CA LEU A 235 -5.37 4.34 -25.33
C LEU A 235 -6.10 5.48 -24.61
N SER A 236 -5.56 5.94 -23.49
CA SER A 236 -6.08 7.08 -22.74
C SER A 236 -4.97 8.06 -22.40
N TYR A 237 -5.33 9.33 -22.30
CA TYR A 237 -4.46 10.41 -21.84
C TYR A 237 -5.06 11.05 -20.60
N MET A 238 -4.25 11.21 -19.55
CA MET A 238 -4.63 11.88 -18.31
C MET A 238 -3.75 13.12 -18.10
N LEU A 239 -4.36 14.21 -17.70
CA LEU A 239 -3.72 15.38 -17.11
C LEU A 239 -4.18 15.49 -15.66
N GLY A 240 -3.23 15.65 -14.74
CA GLY A 240 -3.49 15.78 -13.31
C GLY A 240 -2.75 16.94 -12.69
N VAL A 241 -3.38 17.55 -11.69
CA VAL A 241 -2.80 18.57 -10.82
C VAL A 241 -3.06 18.14 -9.39
N GLY A 242 -2.00 18.05 -8.58
CA GLY A 242 -2.06 17.73 -7.15
C GLY A 242 -1.43 18.83 -6.31
N TYR A 243 -2.01 19.10 -5.16
CA TYR A 243 -1.45 20.00 -4.16
C TYR A 243 -1.54 19.34 -2.78
N LEU A 244 -0.39 19.19 -2.14
CA LEU A 244 -0.24 18.63 -0.81
C LEU A 244 0.04 19.75 0.20
N PHE A 245 -0.89 19.96 1.12
CA PHE A 245 -0.67 20.70 2.36
C PHE A 245 0.11 19.77 3.30
N ALA A 246 1.43 19.94 3.32
CA ALA A 246 2.34 19.02 4.01
C ALA A 246 2.16 19.09 5.53
N GLY A 247 1.98 17.95 6.16
CA GLY A 247 1.90 17.83 7.61
C GLY A 247 3.27 17.83 8.29
N ASP A 248 3.28 18.09 9.59
CA ASP A 248 4.51 18.24 10.37
C ASP A 248 5.32 16.92 10.56
N TYR A 249 4.81 15.79 10.08
CA TYR A 249 5.57 14.53 9.98
C TYR A 249 6.91 14.72 9.26
N TYR A 250 6.93 15.57 8.21
CA TYR A 250 8.12 15.81 7.39
C TYR A 250 9.18 16.70 8.09
N LYS A 251 8.85 17.28 9.25
CA LYS A 251 9.83 17.94 10.12
C LYS A 251 10.77 16.96 10.80
N GLY A 252 10.42 15.66 10.82
CA GLY A 252 11.23 14.65 11.50
C GLY A 252 11.30 14.90 13.00
N THR A 253 12.51 14.94 13.53
CA THR A 253 12.78 15.01 14.98
C THR A 253 12.87 16.43 15.56
N SER A 254 12.72 17.48 14.75
CA SER A 254 12.86 18.86 15.23
C SER A 254 11.75 19.78 14.74
N SER A 255 11.03 20.39 15.66
CA SER A 255 10.03 21.42 15.35
C SER A 255 10.61 22.70 14.72
N ALA A 256 11.94 22.89 14.80
CA ALA A 256 12.61 24.02 14.15
C ALA A 256 12.78 23.84 12.63
N HIS A 257 12.63 22.62 12.13
CA HIS A 257 12.70 22.37 10.70
C HIS A 257 11.53 23.03 9.97
N GLN A 258 11.84 23.68 8.85
CA GLN A 258 10.84 24.32 8.00
C GLN A 258 10.53 23.40 6.83
N ILE A 259 9.26 23.16 6.60
CA ILE A 259 8.75 22.38 5.45
C ILE A 259 7.89 23.26 4.59
N ASN A 260 7.77 22.94 3.32
CA ASN A 260 6.86 23.59 2.37
C ASN A 260 5.84 22.58 1.88
N ASP A 261 4.71 23.09 1.45
CA ASP A 261 3.72 22.34 0.69
C ASP A 261 4.33 21.86 -0.63
N ASP A 262 3.78 20.79 -1.20
CA ASP A 262 4.22 20.24 -2.46
C ASP A 262 3.16 20.38 -3.55
N PHE A 263 3.60 20.51 -4.80
CA PHE A 263 2.75 20.73 -5.95
C PHE A 263 3.21 19.91 -7.16
N LEU A 264 2.27 19.24 -7.81
CA LEU A 264 2.53 18.40 -8.96
C LEU A 264 1.60 18.74 -10.12
N VAL A 265 2.18 18.81 -11.32
CA VAL A 265 1.44 18.68 -12.58
C VAL A 265 1.99 17.46 -13.32
N ILE A 266 1.12 16.54 -13.62
CA ILE A 266 1.48 15.28 -14.29
C ILE A 266 0.61 15.05 -15.50
N ASN A 267 1.19 14.49 -16.56
CA ASN A 267 0.44 13.91 -17.66
C ASN A 267 0.84 12.44 -17.84
N LYS A 268 -0.11 11.61 -18.24
CA LYS A 268 0.11 10.18 -18.41
C LYS A 268 -0.62 9.68 -19.66
N LEU A 269 0.13 9.01 -20.53
CA LEU A 269 -0.42 8.27 -21.67
C LEU A 269 -0.41 6.79 -21.31
N THR A 270 -1.59 6.16 -21.30
CA THR A 270 -1.74 4.75 -20.94
C THR A 270 -2.23 3.96 -22.14
N LEU A 271 -1.43 2.96 -22.56
CA LEU A 271 -1.79 1.97 -23.57
C LEU A 271 -1.96 0.62 -22.90
N THR A 272 -3.11 -0.03 -23.15
CA THR A 272 -3.44 -1.37 -22.66
C THR A 272 -3.60 -2.33 -23.83
N PHE A 273 -3.05 -3.55 -23.75
CA PHE A 273 -3.13 -4.58 -24.81
C PHE A 273 -3.16 -6.00 -24.21
#